data_478c599ed0099a6487d982a1b2b5f4e7
#
_entry.id   478c599ed0099a6487d982a1b2b5f4e7
#
_cell.length_a   1.000
_cell.length_b   1.000
_cell.length_c   1.000
_cell.angle_alpha   90.00
_cell.angle_beta   90.00
_cell.angle_gamma   90.00
#
_symmetry.space_group_name_H-M   'P 1'
#
loop_
_entity.id
_entity.type
_entity.pdbx_description
1 polymer ?
#
loop_
_entity_poly.entity_id
_entity_poly.type
_entity_poly.pdbx_seq_one_letter_code
_entity_poly.pdbx_strand_id
1 'polypeptide(L)'
;MSMIPPERLARERVVSAEAVLDGRLDLRVYPYRHLVVTARRGWGHSGFQPLLEAVEHLCNYGWELVNITTIGDGHQLYAAIRRTA
;
A
#
# COMPACT_ATOMS: atom_id res chain seq x y z
N MET A 1 -10.66 -10.95 -10.54
CA MET A 1 -9.55 -10.03 -10.82
C MET A 1 -8.23 -10.76 -10.71
N SER A 2 -7.27 -10.37 -11.52
CA SER A 2 -5.98 -11.03 -11.54
C SER A 2 -5.08 -10.55 -10.41
N MET A 3 -4.22 -11.44 -9.93
CA MET A 3 -3.21 -11.10 -8.95
C MET A 3 -2.12 -10.23 -9.56
N ILE A 4 -1.55 -9.36 -8.77
CA ILE A 4 -0.37 -8.60 -9.20
C ILE A 4 0.82 -9.55 -9.24
N PRO A 5 1.55 -9.64 -10.37
CA PRO A 5 2.70 -10.54 -10.46
C PRO A 5 3.78 -10.19 -9.43
N PRO A 6 4.37 -11.18 -8.75
CA PRO A 6 5.41 -10.91 -7.75
C PRO A 6 6.61 -10.13 -8.29
N GLU A 7 7.03 -10.41 -9.52
CA GLU A 7 8.15 -9.70 -10.14
C GLU A 7 7.84 -8.24 -10.41
N ARG A 8 6.59 -7.92 -10.74
CA ARG A 8 6.15 -6.53 -10.93
C ARG A 8 6.15 -5.79 -9.60
N LEU A 9 5.60 -6.43 -8.57
CA LEU A 9 5.56 -5.84 -7.24
C LEU A 9 6.97 -5.57 -6.72
N ALA A 10 7.89 -6.51 -6.89
CA ALA A 10 9.27 -6.35 -6.45
C ALA A 10 9.99 -5.25 -7.23
N ARG A 11 9.66 -5.07 -8.50
CA ARG A 11 10.29 -4.05 -9.33
C ARG A 11 9.77 -2.65 -8.98
N GLU A 12 8.47 -2.50 -8.82
CA GLU A 12 7.85 -1.21 -8.59
C GLU A 12 7.88 -0.76 -7.14
N ARG A 13 7.76 -1.72 -6.22
CA ARG A 13 7.77 -1.48 -4.76
C ARG A 13 6.66 -0.55 -4.29
N VAL A 14 5.62 -0.40 -5.09
CA VAL A 14 4.46 0.42 -4.80
C VAL A 14 3.21 -0.39 -5.13
N VAL A 15 2.22 -0.32 -4.27
CA VAL A 15 0.95 -1.01 -4.49
C VAL A 15 -0.19 -0.08 -4.09
N SER A 16 -1.32 -0.16 -4.78
CA SER A 16 -2.48 0.65 -4.43
C SER A 16 -3.20 0.09 -3.22
N ALA A 17 -3.83 0.99 -2.45
CA ALA A 17 -4.67 0.58 -1.32
C ALA A 17 -5.79 -0.36 -1.79
N GLU A 18 -6.35 -0.11 -2.97
CA GLU A 18 -7.40 -0.96 -3.53
C GLU A 18 -6.92 -2.38 -3.75
N ALA A 19 -5.71 -2.55 -4.29
CA ALA A 19 -5.14 -3.88 -4.51
C ALA A 19 -4.91 -4.63 -3.19
N VAL A 20 -4.50 -3.91 -2.14
CA VAL A 20 -4.35 -4.49 -0.80
C VAL A 20 -5.70 -4.97 -0.28
N LEU A 21 -6.71 -4.10 -0.33
CA LEU A 21 -8.03 -4.41 0.22
C LEU A 21 -8.77 -5.48 -0.59
N ASP A 22 -8.51 -5.55 -1.89
CA ASP A 22 -9.09 -6.57 -2.76
C ASP A 22 -8.36 -7.92 -2.70
N GLY A 23 -7.25 -7.99 -2.00
CA GLY A 23 -6.49 -9.23 -1.87
C GLY A 23 -5.78 -9.64 -3.15
N ARG A 24 -5.37 -8.69 -4.00
CA ARG A 24 -4.75 -8.98 -5.30
C ARG A 24 -3.24 -9.13 -5.26
N LEU A 25 -2.64 -9.20 -4.09
CA LEU A 25 -1.20 -9.36 -3.97
C LEU A 25 -0.85 -10.36 -2.87
N ASP A 26 0.32 -10.97 -3.01
CA ASP A 26 0.84 -11.91 -2.03
C ASP A 26 2.17 -11.38 -1.52
N LEU A 27 2.16 -10.80 -0.33
CA LEU A 27 3.35 -10.20 0.26
C LEU A 27 4.28 -11.23 0.90
N ARG A 28 3.86 -12.52 0.98
CA ARG A 28 4.75 -13.58 1.46
C ARG A 28 5.92 -13.80 0.52
N VAL A 29 5.74 -13.48 -0.76
CA VAL A 29 6.80 -13.62 -1.78
C VAL A 29 7.51 -12.30 -2.08
N TYR A 30 7.12 -11.21 -1.42
CA TYR A 30 7.77 -9.92 -1.59
C TYR A 30 9.14 -9.96 -0.87
N PRO A 31 10.25 -9.73 -1.59
CA PRO A 31 11.59 -9.98 -1.03
C PRO A 31 12.16 -8.86 -0.19
N TYR A 32 11.52 -7.70 -0.18
CA TYR A 32 12.09 -6.52 0.47
C TYR A 32 11.42 -6.22 1.79
N ARG A 33 12.10 -5.40 2.61
CA ARG A 33 11.60 -4.99 3.92
C ARG A 33 10.58 -3.86 3.83
N HIS A 34 10.72 -2.97 2.86
CA HIS A 34 9.89 -1.79 2.73
C HIS A 34 8.97 -1.87 1.53
N LEU A 35 7.79 -1.29 1.68
CA LEU A 35 6.79 -1.22 0.62
C LEU A 35 6.08 0.13 0.73
N VAL A 36 5.62 0.65 -0.38
CA VAL A 36 4.81 1.86 -0.40
C VAL A 36 3.39 1.50 -0.81
N VAL A 37 2.43 1.96 -0.04
CA VAL A 37 1.00 1.86 -0.38
C VAL A 37 0.53 3.23 -0.79
N THR A 38 -0.18 3.32 -1.90
CA THR A 38 -0.65 4.58 -2.43
C THR A 38 -2.18 4.60 -2.56
N ALA A 39 -2.76 5.78 -2.40
CA ALA A 39 -4.18 5.99 -2.62
C ALA A 39 -4.42 7.36 -3.23
N ARG A 40 -5.46 7.46 -4.04
CA ARG A 40 -5.83 8.71 -4.69
C ARG A 40 -7.01 9.32 -4.00
N ARG A 41 -7.05 10.66 -3.98
CA ARG A 41 -8.23 11.41 -3.59
C ARG A 41 -9.37 11.05 -4.56
N GLY A 42 -10.54 10.77 -4.03
CA GLY A 42 -11.69 10.38 -4.85
C GLY A 42 -12.95 11.13 -4.46
N TRP A 43 -14.05 10.75 -5.09
CA TRP A 43 -15.36 11.32 -4.81
C TRP A 43 -15.76 10.97 -3.36
N GLY A 44 -16.03 12.02 -2.57
CA GLY A 44 -16.51 11.84 -1.21
C GLY A 44 -15.47 11.43 -0.18
N HIS A 45 -14.19 11.35 -0.57
CA HIS A 45 -13.13 11.04 0.40
C HIS A 45 -11.80 11.69 -0.02
N SER A 46 -10.95 11.90 0.97
CA SER A 46 -9.66 12.56 0.79
C SER A 46 -8.56 11.60 0.31
N GLY A 47 -8.81 10.31 0.25
CA GLY A 47 -7.82 9.28 0.00
C GLY A 47 -7.24 8.67 1.28
N PHE A 48 -7.37 9.34 2.41
CA PHE A 48 -6.86 8.81 3.67
C PHE A 48 -7.61 7.57 4.13
N GLN A 49 -8.92 7.52 3.94
CA GLN A 49 -9.71 6.40 4.41
C GLN A 49 -9.25 5.08 3.80
N PRO A 50 -9.21 4.91 2.46
CA PRO A 50 -8.73 3.65 1.91
C PRO A 50 -7.26 3.38 2.21
N LEU A 51 -6.44 4.43 2.30
CA LEU A 51 -5.02 4.26 2.61
C LEU A 51 -4.84 3.70 4.01
N LEU A 52 -5.51 4.27 5.00
CA LEU A 52 -5.41 3.82 6.39
C LEU A 52 -6.01 2.43 6.57
N GLU A 53 -7.12 2.13 5.89
CA GLU A 53 -7.70 0.79 5.92
C GLU A 53 -6.71 -0.25 5.39
N ALA A 54 -6.03 0.05 4.29
CA ALA A 54 -5.05 -0.86 3.72
C ALA A 54 -3.86 -1.04 4.66
N VAL A 55 -3.36 0.05 5.22
CA VAL A 55 -2.23 -0.01 6.17
C VAL A 55 -2.60 -0.82 7.40
N GLU A 56 -3.77 -0.58 7.99
CA GLU A 56 -4.22 -1.33 9.16
C GLU A 56 -4.40 -2.81 8.85
N HIS A 57 -4.91 -3.12 7.66
CA HIS A 57 -5.02 -4.50 7.22
C HIS A 57 -3.64 -5.17 7.19
N LEU A 58 -2.64 -4.50 6.62
CA LEU A 58 -1.28 -5.05 6.54
C LEU A 58 -0.59 -5.12 7.90
N CYS A 59 -0.93 -4.23 8.83
CA CYS A 59 -0.39 -4.29 10.18
C CYS A 59 -0.76 -5.60 10.89
N ASN A 60 -1.86 -6.23 10.52
CA ASN A 60 -2.24 -7.55 11.05
C ASN A 60 -1.34 -8.67 10.53
N TYR A 61 -0.52 -8.41 9.52
CA TYR A 61 0.33 -9.41 8.87
C TYR A 61 1.81 -9.10 9.00
N GLY A 62 2.18 -8.35 10.02
CA GLY A 62 3.59 -8.10 10.31
C GLY A 62 4.19 -6.90 9.59
N TRP A 63 3.37 -5.94 9.24
CA TRP A 63 3.83 -4.66 8.68
C TRP A 63 3.55 -3.53 9.66
N GLU A 64 4.35 -2.47 9.60
CA GLU A 64 4.10 -1.27 10.40
C GLU A 64 4.24 -0.02 9.55
N LEU A 65 3.50 1.01 9.91
CA LEU A 65 3.56 2.30 9.24
C LEU A 65 4.83 3.05 9.66
N VAL A 66 5.59 3.53 8.69
CA VAL A 66 6.76 4.36 8.92
C VAL A 66 6.41 5.82 8.74
N ASN A 67 5.73 6.15 7.63
CA ASN A 67 5.42 7.54 7.33
C ASN A 67 4.30 7.62 6.30
N ILE A 68 3.56 8.73 6.31
CA ILE A 68 2.58 9.07 5.28
C ILE A 68 2.97 10.43 4.72
N THR A 69 2.95 10.56 3.40
CA THR A 69 3.27 11.81 2.72
C THR A 69 2.37 12.03 1.51
N THR A 70 2.34 13.26 1.05
CA THR A 70 1.66 13.62 -0.20
C THR A 70 2.68 14.21 -1.16
N ILE A 71 2.40 14.09 -2.45
CA ILE A 71 3.25 14.65 -3.49
C ILE A 71 2.39 15.55 -4.38
N GLY A 72 2.96 16.69 -4.76
CA GLY A 72 2.26 17.66 -5.59
C GLY A 72 1.17 18.40 -4.83
N ASP A 73 -0.03 18.40 -5.36
CA ASP A 73 -1.18 19.12 -4.82
C ASP A 73 -1.98 18.34 -3.79
N GLY A 74 -1.49 17.18 -3.38
CA GLY A 74 -2.17 16.35 -2.39
C GLY A 74 -3.21 15.40 -2.96
N HIS A 75 -3.29 15.25 -4.28
CA HIS A 75 -4.21 14.27 -4.89
C HIS A 75 -3.77 12.84 -4.70
N GLN A 76 -2.48 12.62 -4.47
CA GLN A 76 -1.93 11.29 -4.29
C GLN A 76 -1.28 11.19 -2.91
N LEU A 77 -1.64 10.15 -2.17
CA LEU A 77 -1.09 9.87 -0.85
C LEU A 77 -0.20 8.64 -0.91
N TYR A 78 0.85 8.65 -0.12
CA TYR A 78 1.81 7.54 -0.05
C TYR A 78 2.05 7.19 1.41
N ALA A 79 1.96 5.91 1.72
CA ALA A 79 2.31 5.38 3.05
C ALA A 79 3.50 4.44 2.90
N ALA A 80 4.61 4.79 3.53
CA ALA A 80 5.75 3.89 3.60
C ALA A 80 5.56 2.95 4.78
N ILE A 81 5.62 1.66 4.52
CA ILE A 81 5.48 0.62 5.55
C ILE A 81 6.70 -0.28 5.52
N ARG A 82 6.96 -0.99 6.62
CA ARG A 82 8.05 -1.95 6.69
C ARG A 82 7.63 -3.18 7.47
N ARG A 83 8.33 -4.28 7.22
CA ARG A 83 8.11 -5.51 7.99
C ARG A 83 8.64 -5.35 9.40
N THR A 84 7.89 -5.88 10.36
CA THR A 84 8.26 -5.84 11.77
C THR A 84 9.14 -7.02 12.18
N ALA A 85 9.21 -8.04 11.33
CA ALA A 85 9.97 -9.24 11.67
C ALA A 85 11.11 -9.47 10.70
#